data_50db47a0cc0282789418b9271949e1ce
#
_entry.id   50db47a0cc0282789418b9271949e1ce
#
_cell.length_a   1.000
_cell.length_b   1.000
_cell.length_c   1.000
_cell.angle_alpha   90.00
_cell.angle_beta   90.00
_cell.angle_gamma   90.00
#
_symmetry.space_group_name_H-M   'P 1'
#
loop_
_entity.id
_entity.type
_entity.pdbx_description
1 polymer ?
#
loop_
_entity_poly.entity_id
_entity_poly.type
_entity_poly.pdbx_seq_one_letter_code
_entity_poly.pdbx_strand_id
1 'polypeptide(L)'
;MPAWNTNRVERLDLFFNGHSSAVAQSLFSTEARVKSISLNYVFVLALGIGIVAGLRSLTAPAVVAWGAHLGWLNLHGSPLAFMGSTTAVAILSVLAIGELIADKLPIIPKRTAPAPLMARVVTGGLCGACLCAATGQSLIAGALLGGIAGIVGAFLGYRIRRRLDLHIKDLIVAVCEDVVAVGLALFLVSR
;
A
#
# COMPACT_ATOMS: atom_id res chain seq x y z
N MET A 1 -26.70 -62.46 -29.19
CA MET A 1 -26.76 -61.06 -28.57
C MET A 1 -25.48 -60.86 -27.78
N PRO A 2 -24.60 -59.92 -28.11
CA PRO A 2 -23.40 -59.72 -27.36
C PRO A 2 -23.75 -59.01 -26.06
N ALA A 3 -23.33 -59.59 -24.92
CA ALA A 3 -23.42 -58.97 -23.59
C ALA A 3 -22.53 -57.74 -23.57
N TRP A 4 -23.12 -56.56 -23.50
CA TRP A 4 -22.42 -55.30 -23.31
C TRP A 4 -21.69 -55.35 -21.97
N ASN A 5 -20.37 -55.18 -22.01
CA ASN A 5 -19.50 -55.26 -20.82
C ASN A 5 -19.65 -53.96 -19.99
N THR A 6 -20.62 -53.99 -19.07
CA THR A 6 -20.89 -52.89 -18.11
C THR A 6 -19.66 -52.44 -17.35
N ASN A 7 -18.69 -53.31 -17.08
CA ASN A 7 -17.43 -53.02 -16.40
C ASN A 7 -16.52 -52.07 -17.21
N ARG A 8 -16.69 -51.92 -18.50
CA ARG A 8 -15.91 -50.99 -19.32
C ARG A 8 -16.44 -49.55 -19.24
N VAL A 9 -17.77 -49.43 -19.17
CA VAL A 9 -18.43 -48.13 -19.05
C VAL A 9 -18.15 -47.53 -17.65
N GLU A 10 -18.31 -48.33 -16.61
CA GLU A 10 -17.97 -47.87 -15.24
C GLU A 10 -16.49 -47.45 -15.08
N ARG A 11 -15.56 -48.14 -15.71
CA ARG A 11 -14.15 -47.76 -15.69
C ARG A 11 -13.86 -46.45 -16.43
N LEU A 12 -14.55 -46.21 -17.50
CA LEU A 12 -14.45 -44.95 -18.24
C LEU A 12 -15.04 -43.80 -17.45
N ASP A 13 -16.17 -43.98 -16.82
CA ASP A 13 -16.78 -42.96 -15.97
C ASP A 13 -15.92 -42.60 -14.76
N LEU A 14 -15.32 -43.60 -14.11
CA LEU A 14 -14.37 -43.38 -13.01
C LEU A 14 -13.10 -42.68 -13.49
N PHE A 15 -12.60 -42.98 -14.68
CA PHE A 15 -11.41 -42.36 -15.26
C PHE A 15 -11.67 -40.89 -15.62
N PHE A 16 -12.81 -40.60 -16.28
CA PHE A 16 -13.21 -39.24 -16.66
C PHE A 16 -13.54 -38.40 -15.43
N ASN A 17 -14.26 -38.92 -14.45
CA ASN A 17 -14.60 -38.21 -13.22
C ASN A 17 -13.37 -37.99 -12.35
N GLY A 18 -12.47 -38.94 -12.24
CA GLY A 18 -11.20 -38.79 -11.50
C GLY A 18 -10.28 -37.75 -12.12
N HIS A 19 -10.15 -37.70 -13.44
CA HIS A 19 -9.35 -36.69 -14.14
C HIS A 19 -9.96 -35.28 -14.03
N SER A 20 -11.30 -35.18 -14.19
CA SER A 20 -12.01 -33.91 -14.06
C SER A 20 -11.88 -33.31 -12.65
N SER A 21 -12.01 -34.15 -11.61
CA SER A 21 -11.88 -33.69 -10.23
C SER A 21 -10.44 -33.27 -9.87
N ALA A 22 -9.44 -34.00 -10.38
CA ALA A 22 -8.03 -33.65 -10.14
C ALA A 22 -7.64 -32.35 -10.84
N VAL A 23 -8.10 -32.13 -12.06
CA VAL A 23 -7.88 -30.87 -12.79
C VAL A 23 -8.59 -29.72 -12.10
N ALA A 24 -9.84 -29.90 -11.69
CA ALA A 24 -10.57 -28.88 -10.94
C ALA A 24 -9.89 -28.52 -9.62
N GLN A 25 -9.40 -29.50 -8.87
CA GLN A 25 -8.64 -29.27 -7.64
C GLN A 25 -7.31 -28.55 -7.89
N SER A 26 -6.59 -28.91 -8.97
CA SER A 26 -5.33 -28.23 -9.31
C SER A 26 -5.57 -26.77 -9.71
N LEU A 27 -6.62 -26.48 -10.48
CA LEU A 27 -7.00 -25.10 -10.84
C LEU A 27 -7.40 -24.30 -9.60
N PHE A 28 -8.24 -24.87 -8.73
CA PHE A 28 -8.66 -24.22 -7.50
C PHE A 28 -7.48 -23.93 -6.56
N SER A 29 -6.55 -24.87 -6.43
CA SER A 29 -5.33 -24.67 -5.61
C SER A 29 -4.39 -23.61 -6.20
N THR A 30 -4.31 -23.53 -7.54
CA THR A 30 -3.51 -22.51 -8.23
C THR A 30 -4.13 -21.13 -8.07
N GLU A 31 -5.44 -20.99 -8.23
CA GLU A 31 -6.14 -19.72 -7.99
C GLU A 31 -6.02 -19.25 -6.53
N ALA A 32 -6.18 -20.16 -5.58
CA ALA A 32 -5.99 -19.86 -4.15
C ALA A 32 -4.56 -19.38 -3.86
N ARG A 33 -3.57 -20.00 -4.48
CA ARG A 33 -2.16 -19.59 -4.34
C ARG A 33 -1.88 -18.24 -4.96
N VAL A 34 -2.37 -17.99 -6.17
CA VAL A 34 -2.23 -16.68 -6.85
C VAL A 34 -2.90 -15.58 -6.02
N LYS A 35 -4.10 -15.84 -5.50
CA LYS A 35 -4.82 -14.91 -4.63
C LYS A 35 -4.09 -14.63 -3.32
N SER A 36 -3.45 -15.64 -2.71
CA SER A 36 -2.67 -15.44 -1.47
C SER A 36 -1.39 -14.64 -1.70
N ILE A 37 -0.71 -14.83 -2.83
CA ILE A 37 0.48 -14.08 -3.22
C ILE A 37 0.11 -12.61 -3.46
N SER A 38 -0.98 -12.35 -4.20
CA SER A 38 -1.46 -10.98 -4.45
C SER A 38 -1.88 -10.27 -3.15
N LEU A 39 -2.51 -10.98 -2.22
CA LEU A 39 -2.90 -10.47 -0.91
C LEU A 39 -1.69 -10.01 -0.08
N ASN A 40 -0.68 -10.88 0.02
CA ASN A 40 0.54 -10.57 0.76
C ASN A 40 1.29 -9.38 0.13
N TYR A 41 1.31 -9.31 -1.19
CA TYR A 41 1.94 -8.20 -1.91
C TYR A 41 1.29 -6.86 -1.59
N VAL A 42 -0.05 -6.79 -1.61
CA VAL A 42 -0.79 -5.56 -1.30
C VAL A 42 -0.56 -5.10 0.13
N PHE A 43 -0.52 -6.01 1.09
CA PHE A 43 -0.22 -5.66 2.48
C PHE A 43 1.21 -5.13 2.66
N VAL A 44 2.18 -5.69 1.92
CA VAL A 44 3.55 -5.14 1.89
C VAL A 44 3.57 -3.72 1.30
N LEU A 45 2.80 -3.46 0.24
CA LEU A 45 2.66 -2.11 -0.31
C LEU A 45 2.01 -1.14 0.70
N ALA A 46 0.96 -1.59 1.41
CA ALA A 46 0.29 -0.80 2.44
C ALA A 46 1.23 -0.47 3.62
N LEU A 47 2.06 -1.41 4.05
CA LEU A 47 3.12 -1.16 5.03
C LEU A 47 4.16 -0.17 4.49
N GLY A 48 4.61 -0.35 3.26
CA GLY A 48 5.58 0.53 2.61
C GLY A 48 5.11 1.98 2.54
N ILE A 49 3.88 2.21 2.05
CA ILE A 49 3.32 3.56 1.95
C ILE A 49 3.08 4.18 3.34
N GLY A 50 2.73 3.37 4.34
CA GLY A 50 2.64 3.81 5.72
C GLY A 50 3.99 4.28 6.27
N ILE A 51 5.09 3.57 6.01
CA ILE A 51 6.44 4.01 6.38
C ILE A 51 6.76 5.35 5.73
N VAL A 52 6.45 5.53 4.45
CA VAL A 52 6.62 6.84 3.76
C VAL A 52 5.81 7.93 4.45
N ALA A 53 4.55 7.67 4.80
CA ALA A 53 3.72 8.61 5.57
C ALA A 53 4.33 8.91 6.96
N GLY A 54 5.01 7.94 7.57
CA GLY A 54 5.78 8.11 8.80
C GLY A 54 7.00 9.01 8.64
N LEU A 55 7.66 8.97 7.51
CA LEU A 55 8.75 9.89 7.18
C LEU A 55 8.21 11.28 6.86
N ARG A 56 7.15 11.33 6.01
CA ARG A 56 6.50 12.58 5.56
C ARG A 56 4.99 12.40 5.50
N SER A 57 4.28 13.12 6.36
CA SER A 57 2.85 12.90 6.58
C SER A 57 1.99 13.24 5.37
N LEU A 58 2.32 14.23 4.58
CA LEU A 58 1.49 14.72 3.47
C LEU A 58 1.98 14.28 2.09
N THR A 59 3.25 13.88 1.96
CA THR A 59 3.81 13.37 0.69
C THR A 59 3.14 12.05 0.26
N ALA A 60 2.95 11.11 1.19
CA ALA A 60 2.31 9.84 0.87
C ALA A 60 0.87 10.00 0.35
N PRO A 61 -0.05 10.74 1.02
CA PRO A 61 -1.40 10.94 0.49
C PRO A 61 -1.42 11.77 -0.80
N ALA A 62 -0.49 12.70 -1.01
CA ALA A 62 -0.38 13.42 -2.27
C ALA A 62 -0.06 12.48 -3.44
N VAL A 63 0.93 11.58 -3.28
CA VAL A 63 1.29 10.59 -4.31
C VAL A 63 0.16 9.58 -4.55
N VAL A 64 -0.52 9.12 -3.49
CA VAL A 64 -1.69 8.24 -3.62
C VAL A 64 -2.83 8.93 -4.38
N ALA A 65 -3.08 10.22 -4.11
CA ALA A 65 -4.09 11.00 -4.84
C ALA A 65 -3.74 11.15 -6.33
N TRP A 66 -2.48 11.44 -6.65
CA TRP A 66 -2.00 11.45 -8.04
C TRP A 66 -2.14 10.09 -8.70
N GLY A 67 -1.77 8.99 -8.03
CA GLY A 67 -1.94 7.64 -8.54
C GLY A 67 -3.40 7.27 -8.82
N ALA A 68 -4.32 7.69 -7.94
CA ALA A 68 -5.76 7.52 -8.15
C ALA A 68 -6.28 8.39 -9.31
N HIS A 69 -5.81 9.64 -9.42
CA HIS A 69 -6.21 10.56 -10.50
C HIS A 69 -5.72 10.10 -11.87
N LEU A 70 -4.49 9.58 -11.95
CA LEU A 70 -3.90 9.04 -13.18
C LEU A 70 -4.41 7.65 -13.55
N GLY A 71 -5.27 7.04 -12.73
CA GLY A 71 -5.83 5.71 -12.98
C GLY A 71 -4.91 4.54 -12.63
N TRP A 72 -3.79 4.77 -11.94
CA TRP A 72 -2.92 3.69 -11.43
C TRP A 72 -3.58 2.93 -10.28
N LEU A 73 -4.38 3.64 -9.47
CA LEU A 73 -5.17 3.07 -8.39
C LEU A 73 -6.65 3.18 -8.73
N ASN A 74 -7.30 2.04 -8.91
CA ASN A 74 -8.74 2.02 -9.18
C ASN A 74 -9.53 2.11 -7.86
N LEU A 75 -9.91 3.31 -7.47
CA LEU A 75 -10.72 3.58 -6.28
C LEU A 75 -12.23 3.70 -6.57
N HIS A 76 -12.67 3.48 -7.83
CA HIS A 76 -14.08 3.57 -8.21
C HIS A 76 -14.91 2.56 -7.39
N GLY A 77 -16.04 3.02 -6.87
CA GLY A 77 -16.92 2.19 -6.04
C GLY A 77 -16.50 2.05 -4.57
N SER A 78 -15.33 2.59 -4.18
CA SER A 78 -14.93 2.68 -2.78
C SER A 78 -15.29 4.03 -2.15
N PRO A 79 -15.47 4.11 -0.82
CA PRO A 79 -15.68 5.38 -0.13
C PRO A 79 -14.48 6.33 -0.25
N LEU A 80 -13.33 5.84 -0.74
CA LEU A 80 -12.10 6.60 -0.94
C LEU A 80 -11.93 7.13 -2.38
N ALA A 81 -12.94 7.01 -3.23
CA ALA A 81 -12.91 7.50 -4.61
C ALA A 81 -12.63 9.02 -4.70
N PHE A 82 -12.98 9.79 -3.65
CA PHE A 82 -12.68 11.22 -3.57
C PHE A 82 -11.18 11.54 -3.67
N MET A 83 -10.30 10.61 -3.27
CA MET A 83 -8.84 10.80 -3.35
C MET A 83 -8.35 11.02 -4.80
N GLY A 84 -9.04 10.45 -5.80
CA GLY A 84 -8.74 10.65 -7.22
C GLY A 84 -9.31 11.96 -7.81
N SER A 85 -10.01 12.76 -7.04
CA SER A 85 -10.57 14.04 -7.52
C SER A 85 -9.48 15.09 -7.74
N THR A 86 -9.67 15.95 -8.73
CA THR A 86 -8.75 17.08 -8.99
C THR A 86 -8.58 17.97 -7.75
N THR A 87 -9.65 18.16 -6.99
CA THR A 87 -9.62 18.94 -5.75
C THR A 87 -8.73 18.30 -4.69
N ALA A 88 -8.85 16.99 -4.47
CA ALA A 88 -8.00 16.26 -3.52
C ALA A 88 -6.53 16.32 -3.94
N VAL A 89 -6.24 16.11 -5.22
CA VAL A 89 -4.88 16.20 -5.77
C VAL A 89 -4.30 17.60 -5.54
N ALA A 90 -5.05 18.66 -5.86
CA ALA A 90 -4.60 20.04 -5.69
C ALA A 90 -4.30 20.36 -4.21
N ILE A 91 -5.25 20.07 -3.32
CA ILE A 91 -5.11 20.35 -1.88
C ILE A 91 -3.93 19.56 -1.29
N LEU A 92 -3.85 18.26 -1.54
CA LEU A 92 -2.79 17.41 -0.98
C LEU A 92 -1.42 17.78 -1.56
N SER A 93 -1.33 18.21 -2.82
CA SER A 93 -0.07 18.68 -3.41
C SER A 93 0.40 19.97 -2.75
N VAL A 94 -0.48 20.95 -2.55
CA VAL A 94 -0.15 22.20 -1.85
C VAL A 94 0.28 21.92 -0.41
N LEU A 95 -0.43 21.05 0.29
CA LEU A 95 -0.08 20.67 1.66
C LEU A 95 1.26 19.91 1.73
N ALA A 96 1.55 19.02 0.78
CA ALA A 96 2.83 18.33 0.70
C ALA A 96 4.00 19.31 0.44
N ILE A 97 3.82 20.28 -0.46
CA ILE A 97 4.81 21.34 -0.69
C ILE A 97 4.97 22.19 0.58
N GLY A 98 3.87 22.54 1.23
CA GLY A 98 3.89 23.25 2.51
C GLY A 98 4.68 22.50 3.59
N GLU A 99 4.50 21.17 3.70
CA GLU A 99 5.28 20.32 4.62
C GLU A 99 6.78 20.35 4.27
N LEU A 100 7.12 20.27 2.97
CA LEU A 100 8.52 20.35 2.50
C LEU A 100 9.20 21.66 2.88
N ILE A 101 8.48 22.76 2.81
CA ILE A 101 8.99 24.10 3.18
C ILE A 101 9.06 24.21 4.72
N ALA A 102 7.98 23.81 5.39
CA ALA A 102 7.85 23.91 6.84
C ALA A 102 8.96 23.14 7.56
N ASP A 103 9.29 21.92 7.13
CA ASP A 103 10.34 21.10 7.74
C ASP A 103 11.76 21.72 7.70
N LYS A 104 11.94 22.79 6.93
CA LYS A 104 13.20 23.54 6.85
C LYS A 104 13.24 24.74 7.81
N LEU A 105 12.13 25.02 8.50
CA LEU A 105 12.02 26.12 9.45
C LEU A 105 12.39 25.64 10.88
N PRO A 106 13.16 26.44 11.65
CA PRO A 106 13.65 26.03 12.98
C PRO A 106 12.57 26.01 14.08
N ILE A 107 11.33 26.41 13.76
CA ILE A 107 10.22 26.62 14.73
C ILE A 107 9.37 25.37 14.93
N ILE A 108 9.63 24.26 14.21
CA ILE A 108 8.71 23.12 14.16
C ILE A 108 8.91 22.18 15.35
N PRO A 109 7.80 21.69 15.97
CA PRO A 109 7.87 20.74 17.07
C PRO A 109 8.50 19.41 16.64
N LYS A 110 9.12 18.71 17.60
CA LYS A 110 9.76 17.41 17.36
C LYS A 110 8.79 16.46 16.62
N ARG A 111 9.28 15.75 15.60
CA ARG A 111 8.50 14.81 14.76
C ARG A 111 7.74 13.74 15.55
N THR A 112 8.19 13.43 16.76
CA THR A 112 7.58 12.48 17.69
C THR A 112 6.61 13.13 18.67
N ALA A 113 6.34 14.44 18.55
CA ALA A 113 5.31 15.09 19.32
C ALA A 113 3.92 14.50 18.98
N PRO A 114 2.94 14.51 19.91
CA PRO A 114 1.66 13.82 19.72
C PRO A 114 0.92 14.25 18.47
N ALA A 115 0.85 15.54 18.17
CA ALA A 115 0.12 16.05 17.01
C ALA A 115 0.73 15.64 15.65
N PRO A 116 2.04 15.80 15.37
CA PRO A 116 2.68 15.28 14.17
C PRO A 116 2.58 13.75 14.06
N LEU A 117 2.66 13.02 15.18
CA LEU A 117 2.55 11.56 15.16
C LEU A 117 1.14 11.11 14.76
N MET A 118 0.10 11.74 15.32
CA MET A 118 -1.29 11.46 14.94
C MET A 118 -1.55 11.74 13.46
N ALA A 119 -1.04 12.85 12.92
CA ALA A 119 -1.14 13.14 11.49
C ALA A 119 -0.55 11.99 10.63
N ARG A 120 0.60 11.43 11.01
CA ARG A 120 1.26 10.32 10.30
C ARG A 120 0.50 9.01 10.39
N VAL A 121 -0.10 8.73 11.55
CA VAL A 121 -0.97 7.55 11.73
C VAL A 121 -2.19 7.66 10.83
N VAL A 122 -2.85 8.82 10.82
CA VAL A 122 -4.05 9.05 10.01
C VAL A 122 -3.73 9.00 8.52
N THR A 123 -2.69 9.70 8.07
CA THR A 123 -2.31 9.72 6.65
C THR A 123 -1.77 8.37 6.18
N GLY A 124 -0.98 7.68 7.00
CA GLY A 124 -0.51 6.32 6.72
C GLY A 124 -1.67 5.33 6.63
N GLY A 125 -2.62 5.41 7.55
CA GLY A 125 -3.83 4.61 7.54
C GLY A 125 -4.69 4.88 6.30
N LEU A 126 -4.88 6.14 5.94
CA LEU A 126 -5.62 6.53 4.73
C LEU A 126 -4.96 5.97 3.46
N CYS A 127 -3.63 6.12 3.32
CA CYS A 127 -2.90 5.61 2.16
C CYS A 127 -2.94 4.07 2.08
N GLY A 128 -2.75 3.38 3.21
CA GLY A 128 -2.86 1.92 3.26
C GLY A 128 -4.26 1.43 2.92
N ALA A 129 -5.31 2.12 3.39
CA ALA A 129 -6.69 1.83 3.01
C ALA A 129 -6.94 2.01 1.51
N CYS A 130 -6.37 3.07 0.89
CA CYS A 130 -6.49 3.29 -0.56
C CYS A 130 -5.86 2.16 -1.38
N LEU A 131 -4.66 1.69 -1.01
CA LEU A 131 -4.02 0.57 -1.71
C LEU A 131 -4.81 -0.74 -1.58
N CYS A 132 -5.34 -1.02 -0.40
CA CYS A 132 -6.21 -2.18 -0.20
C CYS A 132 -7.54 -2.05 -0.95
N ALA A 133 -8.15 -0.86 -0.97
CA ALA A 133 -9.38 -0.58 -1.73
C ALA A 133 -9.19 -0.81 -3.23
N ALA A 134 -8.09 -0.32 -3.81
CA ALA A 134 -7.77 -0.45 -5.22
C ALA A 134 -7.68 -1.90 -5.69
N THR A 135 -7.38 -2.83 -4.77
CA THR A 135 -7.25 -4.27 -5.03
C THR A 135 -8.41 -5.10 -4.49
N GLY A 136 -9.50 -4.45 -4.05
CA GLY A 136 -10.67 -5.13 -3.48
C GLY A 136 -10.41 -5.81 -2.12
N GLN A 137 -9.36 -5.37 -1.41
CA GLN A 137 -9.02 -5.89 -0.09
C GLN A 137 -9.68 -5.06 1.04
N SER A 138 -9.59 -5.57 2.28
CA SER A 138 -10.18 -4.91 3.43
C SER A 138 -9.56 -3.54 3.70
N LEU A 139 -10.40 -2.50 3.63
CA LEU A 139 -10.04 -1.11 3.98
C LEU A 139 -9.48 -1.01 5.41
N ILE A 140 -10.09 -1.75 6.35
CA ILE A 140 -9.70 -1.72 7.76
C ILE A 140 -8.31 -2.32 7.94
N ALA A 141 -8.03 -3.45 7.28
CA ALA A 141 -6.71 -4.06 7.32
C ALA A 141 -5.64 -3.12 6.75
N GLY A 142 -5.91 -2.49 5.59
CA GLY A 142 -5.04 -1.49 5.00
C GLY A 142 -4.82 -0.28 5.91
N ALA A 143 -5.87 0.23 6.53
CA ALA A 143 -5.78 1.37 7.46
C ALA A 143 -4.94 1.04 8.70
N LEU A 144 -5.14 -0.14 9.31
CA LEU A 144 -4.36 -0.57 10.47
C LEU A 144 -2.88 -0.76 10.12
N LEU A 145 -2.59 -1.47 9.03
CA LEU A 145 -1.21 -1.72 8.60
C LEU A 145 -0.50 -0.43 8.23
N GLY A 146 -1.14 0.46 7.46
CA GLY A 146 -0.60 1.76 7.09
C GLY A 146 -0.40 2.68 8.28
N GLY A 147 -1.32 2.71 9.24
CA GLY A 147 -1.23 3.49 10.46
C GLY A 147 -0.08 3.02 11.37
N ILE A 148 0.03 1.71 11.61
CA ILE A 148 1.12 1.11 12.40
C ILE A 148 2.47 1.38 11.71
N ALA A 149 2.54 1.19 10.40
CA ALA A 149 3.74 1.48 9.62
C ALA A 149 4.10 2.97 9.66
N GLY A 150 3.12 3.87 9.74
CA GLY A 150 3.32 5.30 9.95
C GLY A 150 4.02 5.61 11.26
N ILE A 151 3.67 4.93 12.34
CA ILE A 151 4.38 5.03 13.63
C ILE A 151 5.82 4.56 13.47
N VAL A 152 6.03 3.37 12.90
CA VAL A 152 7.37 2.80 12.69
C VAL A 152 8.24 3.75 11.85
N GLY A 153 7.69 4.29 10.75
CA GLY A 153 8.35 5.25 9.87
C GLY A 153 8.75 6.54 10.60
N ALA A 154 7.86 7.07 11.46
CA ALA A 154 8.14 8.26 12.25
C ALA A 154 9.35 8.07 13.19
N PHE A 155 9.38 6.94 13.92
CA PHE A 155 10.49 6.63 14.83
C PHE A 155 11.77 6.28 14.07
N LEU A 156 11.67 5.58 12.93
CA LEU A 156 12.81 5.26 12.07
C LEU A 156 13.44 6.53 11.52
N GLY A 157 12.64 7.44 10.94
CA GLY A 157 13.11 8.74 10.44
C GLY A 157 13.77 9.56 11.52
N TYR A 158 13.18 9.63 12.73
CA TYR A 158 13.79 10.30 13.87
C TYR A 158 15.16 9.72 14.26
N ARG A 159 15.29 8.38 14.30
CA ARG A 159 16.56 7.73 14.64
C ARG A 159 17.63 7.93 13.56
N ILE A 160 17.26 7.84 12.29
CA ILE A 160 18.18 8.04 11.16
C ILE A 160 18.69 9.47 11.18
N ARG A 161 17.80 10.46 11.28
CA ARG A 161 18.17 11.87 11.32
C ARG A 161 19.10 12.17 12.48
N ARG A 162 18.77 11.71 13.70
CA ARG A 162 19.61 11.90 14.88
C ARG A 162 21.04 11.35 14.75
N ARG A 163 21.23 10.28 13.95
CA ARG A 163 22.55 9.71 13.67
C ARG A 163 23.31 10.49 12.59
N LEU A 164 22.60 11.03 11.61
CA LEU A 164 23.18 11.75 10.47
C LEU A 164 23.53 13.19 10.83
N ASP A 165 22.76 13.85 11.69
CA ASP A 165 23.01 15.24 12.16
C ASP A 165 24.36 15.40 12.87
N LEU A 166 24.98 14.30 13.29
CA LEU A 166 26.33 14.32 13.90
C LEU A 166 27.47 14.51 12.87
N HIS A 167 27.21 14.34 11.56
CA HIS A 167 28.25 14.24 10.53
C HIS A 167 27.99 15.05 9.25
N ILE A 168 26.75 15.48 8.97
CA ILE A 168 26.37 16.10 7.70
C ILE A 168 25.47 17.32 7.95
N LYS A 169 25.56 18.35 7.06
CA LYS A 169 24.68 19.52 7.12
C LYS A 169 23.20 19.12 7.03
N ASP A 170 22.40 19.56 7.97
CA ASP A 170 20.96 19.28 8.14
C ASP A 170 20.14 19.39 6.84
N LEU A 171 20.46 20.35 5.98
CA LEU A 171 19.78 20.57 4.71
C LEU A 171 19.97 19.42 3.72
N ILE A 172 21.17 18.83 3.64
CA ILE A 172 21.46 17.73 2.70
C ILE A 172 20.69 16.50 3.13
N VAL A 173 20.67 16.18 4.42
CA VAL A 173 19.92 15.07 4.99
C VAL A 173 18.42 15.23 4.70
N ALA A 174 17.88 16.43 4.90
CA ALA A 174 16.48 16.72 4.63
C ALA A 174 16.12 16.51 3.15
N VAL A 175 16.93 16.99 2.21
CA VAL A 175 16.70 16.83 0.77
C VAL A 175 16.79 15.36 0.34
N CYS A 176 17.76 14.61 0.85
CA CYS A 176 17.88 13.18 0.58
C CYS A 176 16.66 12.40 1.10
N GLU A 177 16.19 12.72 2.31
CA GLU A 177 14.97 12.15 2.89
C GLU A 177 13.75 12.43 1.99
N ASP A 178 13.64 13.65 1.45
CA ASP A 178 12.56 14.07 0.55
C ASP A 178 12.55 13.25 -0.75
N VAL A 179 13.72 13.14 -1.39
CA VAL A 179 13.88 12.37 -2.64
C VAL A 179 13.55 10.89 -2.42
N VAL A 180 14.03 10.32 -1.33
CA VAL A 180 13.75 8.92 -0.99
C VAL A 180 12.26 8.71 -0.69
N ALA A 181 11.62 9.59 0.06
CA ALA A 181 10.21 9.48 0.41
C ALA A 181 9.32 9.59 -0.85
N VAL A 182 9.55 10.58 -1.70
CA VAL A 182 8.80 10.76 -2.96
C VAL A 182 9.05 9.59 -3.92
N GLY A 183 10.31 9.20 -4.13
CA GLY A 183 10.67 8.11 -5.03
C GLY A 183 10.08 6.77 -4.58
N LEU A 184 10.14 6.47 -3.29
CA LEU A 184 9.55 5.26 -2.72
C LEU A 184 8.02 5.27 -2.82
N ALA A 185 7.38 6.40 -2.53
CA ALA A 185 5.92 6.52 -2.66
C ALA A 185 5.47 6.29 -4.10
N LEU A 186 6.12 6.93 -5.08
CA LEU A 186 5.83 6.74 -6.51
C LEU A 186 6.02 5.29 -6.94
N PHE A 187 7.12 4.67 -6.52
CA PHE A 187 7.39 3.26 -6.82
C PHE A 187 6.30 2.34 -6.26
N LEU A 188 5.87 2.55 -5.02
CA LEU A 188 4.84 1.73 -4.37
C LEU A 188 3.46 1.89 -5.00
N VAL A 189 3.11 3.10 -5.45
CA VAL A 189 1.80 3.42 -6.03
C VAL A 189 1.71 3.01 -7.51
N SER A 190 2.85 2.93 -8.22
CA SER A 190 2.89 2.53 -9.63
C SER A 190 2.88 1.01 -9.84
N ARG A 191 2.87 0.20 -8.77
CA ARG A 191 2.87 -1.27 -8.81
C ARG A 191 1.49 -1.84 -8.65
#